data_25b524ca24988a9a15f5725b43854451
#
_entry.id   25b524ca24988a9a15f5725b43854451
#
_cell.length_a   1.000
_cell.length_b   1.000
_cell.length_c   1.000
_cell.angle_alpha   90.00
_cell.angle_beta   90.00
_cell.angle_gamma   90.00
#
_symmetry.space_group_name_H-M   'P 1'
#
loop_
_entity.id
_entity.type
_entity.pdbx_description
1 polymer ?
#
loop_
_entity_poly.entity_id
_entity_poly.type
_entity_poly.pdbx_seq_one_letter_code
_entity_poly.pdbx_strand_id
1 'polypeptide(L)'
;FRDAMWAYYFYRMISRAENVFLTYDSRTEGVKPGEESRFIKQLSYHFNLPVEWKVATASLNPPAEKPDITKTEDQVEQLRNHRWLSASSLEKYLDCPASFYYSKVEKLSKEEEVNENLDAAMIGTVYHNVMRALYMGGDEMLSDRSFDKLNATNTVGEKNITLSYLESWRKRHSDILRKVKSFICYELNCDEVSGRDLVAEEVITEYVVKTVSRDLELLTDGGFDSFGIIGLEKMYIGTMEGFSFIGFIDRLDSFRPGEIRIVDYK
;
A
#
# COMPACT_ATOMS: atom_id res chain seq x y z
N PHE A 1 27.03 -8.60 -7.73
CA PHE A 1 27.96 -7.47 -8.01
C PHE A 1 27.71 -6.28 -7.07
N ARG A 2 26.49 -5.82 -6.92
CA ARG A 2 26.09 -4.68 -6.06
C ARG A 2 26.46 -4.89 -4.59
N ASP A 3 26.23 -6.07 -4.05
CA ASP A 3 26.57 -6.42 -2.66
C ASP A 3 28.07 -6.37 -2.36
N ALA A 4 28.90 -6.82 -3.30
CA ALA A 4 30.35 -6.73 -3.16
C ALA A 4 30.84 -5.27 -3.19
N MET A 5 30.19 -4.43 -3.97
CA MET A 5 30.48 -3.00 -4.04
C MET A 5 30.13 -2.29 -2.72
N TRP A 6 28.96 -2.56 -2.13
CA TRP A 6 28.56 -2.03 -0.82
C TRP A 6 29.51 -2.49 0.29
N ALA A 7 29.90 -3.77 0.29
CA ALA A 7 30.89 -4.30 1.23
C ALA A 7 32.23 -3.55 1.09
N TYR A 8 32.70 -3.35 -0.14
CA TYR A 8 33.93 -2.63 -0.42
C TYR A 8 33.88 -1.21 0.13
N TYR A 9 32.81 -0.45 -0.14
CA TYR A 9 32.66 0.91 0.37
C TYR A 9 32.60 0.96 1.90
N PHE A 10 31.84 0.07 2.49
CA PHE A 10 31.71 -0.02 3.96
C PHE A 10 33.06 -0.27 4.61
N TYR A 11 33.76 -1.33 4.20
CA TYR A 11 35.07 -1.66 4.79
C TYR A 11 36.13 -0.62 4.50
N ARG A 12 36.13 -0.02 3.32
CA ARG A 12 37.05 1.07 2.97
C ARG A 12 36.81 2.31 3.82
N MET A 13 35.57 2.64 4.09
CA MET A 13 35.18 3.80 4.91
C MET A 13 35.72 3.65 6.35
N ILE A 14 35.60 2.48 6.95
CA ILE A 14 36.01 2.24 8.34
C ILE A 14 37.48 1.89 8.50
N SER A 15 38.20 1.46 7.43
CA SER A 15 39.54 0.86 7.51
C SER A 15 40.63 1.78 8.08
N ARG A 16 40.42 3.08 8.08
CA ARG A 16 41.37 4.09 8.56
C ARG A 16 40.89 4.88 9.76
N ALA A 17 39.74 4.52 10.29
CA ALA A 17 39.15 5.22 11.43
C ALA A 17 39.71 4.64 12.73
N GLU A 18 40.06 5.52 13.67
CA GLU A 18 40.47 5.13 15.02
C GLU A 18 39.26 4.71 15.85
N ASN A 19 38.12 5.38 15.65
CA ASN A 19 36.86 5.10 16.31
C ASN A 19 35.74 5.04 15.27
N VAL A 20 34.92 4.01 15.34
CA VAL A 20 33.78 3.80 14.44
C VAL A 20 32.50 3.69 15.26
N PHE A 21 31.52 4.52 14.95
CA PHE A 21 30.19 4.47 15.53
C PHE A 21 29.21 4.04 14.44
N LEU A 22 28.54 2.93 14.67
CA LEU A 22 27.51 2.39 13.77
C LEU A 22 26.16 2.47 14.48
N THR A 23 25.20 3.08 13.85
CA THR A 23 23.85 3.23 14.41
C THR A 23 22.82 2.54 13.52
N TYR A 24 21.84 1.92 14.13
CA TYR A 24 20.69 1.38 13.43
C TYR A 24 19.43 1.52 14.28
N ASP A 25 18.27 1.53 13.65
CA ASP A 25 16.99 1.55 14.34
C ASP A 25 16.56 0.11 14.61
N SER A 26 16.42 -0.25 15.88
CA SER A 26 16.00 -1.60 16.30
C SER A 26 14.49 -1.79 16.33
N ARG A 27 13.71 -0.75 16.03
CA ARG A 27 12.25 -0.83 16.00
C ARG A 27 11.79 -1.60 14.75
N THR A 28 10.80 -2.44 14.93
CA THR A 28 10.12 -3.11 13.81
C THR A 28 8.99 -2.24 13.32
N GLU A 29 9.02 -1.84 12.06
CA GLU A 29 7.98 -1.02 11.43
C GLU A 29 7.35 -1.80 10.28
N GLY A 30 6.15 -2.32 10.50
CA GLY A 30 5.45 -3.15 9.53
C GLY A 30 6.24 -4.42 9.17
N VAL A 31 6.54 -4.61 7.89
CA VAL A 31 7.32 -5.75 7.38
C VAL A 31 8.84 -5.52 7.46
N LYS A 32 9.27 -4.29 7.80
CA LYS A 32 10.70 -3.96 7.91
C LYS A 32 11.22 -4.38 9.29
N PRO A 33 12.08 -5.41 9.39
CA PRO A 33 12.68 -5.76 10.66
C PRO A 33 13.72 -4.71 11.05
N GLY A 34 13.69 -4.30 12.31
CA GLY A 34 14.73 -3.46 12.91
C GLY A 34 16.00 -4.28 13.20
N GLU A 35 16.63 -4.81 12.16
CA GLU A 35 17.81 -5.68 12.31
C GLU A 35 19.11 -4.92 12.04
N GLU A 36 20.15 -5.36 12.74
CA GLU A 36 21.49 -4.89 12.46
C GLU A 36 21.98 -5.32 11.06
N SER A 37 22.76 -4.45 10.44
CA SER A 37 23.36 -4.76 9.15
C SER A 37 24.26 -6.01 9.22
N ARG A 38 24.22 -6.83 8.16
CA ARG A 38 25.13 -7.99 8.01
C ARG A 38 26.62 -7.61 8.15
N PHE A 39 26.99 -6.39 7.83
CA PHE A 39 28.36 -5.93 7.97
C PHE A 39 28.76 -5.79 9.44
N ILE A 40 27.85 -5.39 10.32
CA ILE A 40 28.06 -5.36 11.77
C ILE A 40 28.29 -6.78 12.29
N LYS A 41 27.45 -7.73 11.85
CA LYS A 41 27.60 -9.16 12.16
C LYS A 41 28.94 -9.71 11.66
N GLN A 42 29.38 -9.33 10.47
CA GLN A 42 30.69 -9.72 9.95
C GLN A 42 31.86 -9.17 10.79
N LEU A 43 31.77 -7.89 11.22
CA LEU A 43 32.80 -7.31 12.10
C LEU A 43 32.89 -8.08 13.43
N SER A 44 31.76 -8.42 14.04
CA SER A 44 31.72 -9.10 15.33
C SER A 44 32.11 -10.58 15.24
N TYR A 45 31.51 -11.33 14.30
CA TYR A 45 31.61 -12.80 14.28
C TYR A 45 32.68 -13.32 13.32
N HIS A 46 32.92 -12.67 12.20
CA HIS A 46 33.91 -13.13 11.23
C HIS A 46 35.29 -12.53 11.48
N PHE A 47 35.34 -11.22 11.72
CA PHE A 47 36.62 -10.54 12.00
C PHE A 47 36.96 -10.49 13.49
N ASN A 48 36.05 -10.93 14.34
CA ASN A 48 36.20 -11.01 15.79
C ASN A 48 36.66 -9.69 16.43
N LEU A 49 36.20 -8.56 15.91
CA LEU A 49 36.51 -7.24 16.45
C LEU A 49 35.68 -6.97 17.71
N PRO A 50 36.27 -6.29 18.71
CA PRO A 50 35.53 -5.91 19.91
C PRO A 50 34.50 -4.83 19.54
N VAL A 51 33.22 -5.18 19.66
CA VAL A 51 32.09 -4.25 19.44
C VAL A 51 31.43 -3.95 20.78
N GLU A 52 31.40 -2.69 21.14
CA GLU A 52 30.65 -2.22 22.32
C GLU A 52 29.22 -1.86 21.91
N TRP A 53 28.25 -2.51 22.54
CA TRP A 53 26.83 -2.29 22.27
C TRP A 53 26.24 -1.27 23.22
N LYS A 54 25.60 -0.22 22.69
CA LYS A 54 24.90 0.80 23.46
C LYS A 54 23.50 0.99 22.92
N VAL A 55 22.53 1.04 23.81
CA VAL A 55 21.16 1.44 23.45
C VAL A 55 21.02 2.94 23.70
N ALA A 56 20.77 3.69 22.64
CA ALA A 56 20.45 5.11 22.74
C ALA A 56 18.94 5.30 22.55
N THR A 57 18.27 5.82 23.55
CA THR A 57 16.87 6.24 23.46
C THR A 57 16.83 7.75 23.35
N ALA A 58 16.31 8.26 22.23
CA ALA A 58 16.02 9.68 22.10
C ALA A 58 14.54 9.90 22.46
N SER A 59 14.28 10.64 23.51
CA SER A 59 12.95 11.21 23.75
C SER A 59 12.87 12.53 22.99
N LEU A 60 12.04 12.59 21.97
CA LEU A 60 11.66 13.86 21.37
C LEU A 60 10.76 14.57 22.39
N ASN A 61 11.27 15.57 23.08
CA ASN A 61 10.39 16.49 23.77
C ASN A 61 9.55 17.21 22.72
N PRO A 62 8.22 17.10 22.76
CA PRO A 62 7.41 17.87 21.84
C PRO A 62 7.75 19.35 22.01
N PRO A 63 7.75 20.15 20.92
CA PRO A 63 7.98 21.58 21.04
C PRO A 63 7.01 22.16 22.05
N ALA A 64 7.49 23.05 22.92
CA ALA A 64 6.72 23.62 24.02
C ALA A 64 5.46 24.36 23.53
N GLU A 65 5.47 24.85 22.33
CA GLU A 65 4.35 25.53 21.67
C GLU A 65 3.96 24.84 20.39
N LYS A 66 2.66 24.51 20.26
CA LYS A 66 2.10 24.07 18.99
C LYS A 66 1.99 25.30 18.08
N PRO A 67 2.34 25.19 16.79
CA PRO A 67 2.16 26.30 15.87
C PRO A 67 0.68 26.67 15.81
N ASP A 68 0.37 27.93 16.11
CA ASP A 68 -0.98 28.46 15.94
C ASP A 68 -1.17 28.85 14.47
N ILE A 69 -1.91 28.03 13.75
CA ILE A 69 -2.22 28.24 12.34
C ILE A 69 -3.62 28.83 12.26
N THR A 70 -3.69 30.13 12.10
CA THR A 70 -4.96 30.84 11.95
C THR A 70 -5.53 30.59 10.54
N LYS A 71 -6.78 30.17 10.47
CA LYS A 71 -7.50 29.98 9.21
C LYS A 71 -7.87 31.34 8.62
N THR A 72 -7.40 31.62 7.40
CA THR A 72 -7.78 32.82 6.64
C THR A 72 -8.81 32.47 5.58
N GLU A 73 -9.62 33.47 5.15
CA GLU A 73 -10.58 33.26 4.06
C GLU A 73 -9.91 32.83 2.76
N ASP A 74 -8.74 33.39 2.45
CA ASP A 74 -7.96 33.03 1.27
C ASP A 74 -7.56 31.56 1.26
N GLN A 75 -7.17 31.01 2.41
CA GLN A 75 -6.81 29.59 2.56
C GLN A 75 -8.03 28.69 2.39
N VAL A 76 -9.18 29.09 2.91
CA VAL A 76 -10.44 28.37 2.74
C VAL A 76 -10.87 28.40 1.27
N GLU A 77 -10.70 29.52 0.58
CA GLU A 77 -11.00 29.64 -0.84
C GLU A 77 -10.04 28.82 -1.70
N GLN A 78 -8.75 28.77 -1.36
CA GLN A 78 -7.80 27.85 -2.00
C GLN A 78 -8.25 26.40 -1.88
N LEU A 79 -8.73 25.97 -0.72
CA LEU A 79 -9.26 24.62 -0.52
C LEU A 79 -10.54 24.35 -1.29
N ARG A 80 -11.46 25.34 -1.40
CA ARG A 80 -12.67 25.24 -2.23
C ARG A 80 -12.33 25.12 -3.72
N ASN A 81 -11.31 25.84 -4.14
CA ASN A 81 -10.80 25.80 -5.51
C ASN A 81 -9.90 24.58 -5.77
N HIS A 82 -9.57 23.80 -4.73
CA HIS A 82 -8.86 22.54 -4.90
C HIS A 82 -9.75 21.57 -5.68
N ARG A 83 -9.20 20.95 -6.73
CA ARG A 83 -10.01 20.13 -7.64
C ARG A 83 -10.80 19.05 -6.89
N TRP A 84 -10.16 18.37 -5.94
CA TRP A 84 -10.81 17.38 -5.06
C TRP A 84 -10.02 17.15 -3.77
N LEU A 85 -10.75 16.88 -2.69
CA LEU A 85 -10.23 16.38 -1.44
C LEU A 85 -10.55 14.87 -1.34
N SER A 86 -9.56 14.05 -1.00
CA SER A 86 -9.76 12.60 -0.79
C SER A 86 -10.19 12.30 0.64
N ALA A 87 -10.73 11.09 0.89
CA ALA A 87 -11.04 10.59 2.23
C ALA A 87 -9.79 10.64 3.14
N SER A 88 -8.62 10.25 2.61
CA SER A 88 -7.34 10.35 3.34
C SER A 88 -6.92 11.80 3.66
N SER A 89 -7.41 12.77 2.89
CA SER A 89 -7.21 14.18 3.22
C SER A 89 -8.04 14.61 4.43
N LEU A 90 -9.27 14.11 4.56
CA LEU A 90 -10.12 14.35 5.72
C LEU A 90 -9.56 13.65 6.96
N GLU A 91 -9.14 12.40 6.84
CA GLU A 91 -8.47 11.66 7.92
C GLU A 91 -7.25 12.43 8.43
N LYS A 92 -6.38 12.88 7.52
CA LYS A 92 -5.24 13.72 7.86
C LYS A 92 -5.63 15.01 8.61
N TYR A 93 -6.74 15.63 8.25
CA TYR A 93 -7.24 16.82 8.96
C TYR A 93 -7.70 16.47 10.36
N LEU A 94 -8.38 15.35 10.54
CA LEU A 94 -8.86 14.89 11.86
C LEU A 94 -7.68 14.50 12.76
N ASP A 95 -6.69 13.82 12.21
CA ASP A 95 -5.50 13.39 12.97
C ASP A 95 -4.61 14.55 13.34
N CYS A 96 -4.30 15.44 12.39
CA CYS A 96 -3.43 16.59 12.61
C CYS A 96 -3.75 17.73 11.63
N PRO A 97 -4.52 18.74 12.04
CA PRO A 97 -4.83 19.90 11.20
C PRO A 97 -3.61 20.63 10.65
N ALA A 98 -2.49 20.67 11.39
CA ALA A 98 -1.25 21.27 10.92
C ALA A 98 -0.64 20.47 9.75
N SER A 99 -0.64 19.13 9.85
CA SER A 99 -0.18 18.25 8.76
C SER A 99 -1.04 18.41 7.50
N PHE A 100 -2.35 18.54 7.68
CA PHE A 100 -3.27 18.84 6.58
C PHE A 100 -2.94 20.19 5.95
N TYR A 101 -2.79 21.25 6.76
CA TYR A 101 -2.45 22.60 6.28
C TYR A 101 -1.20 22.56 5.40
N TYR A 102 -0.08 22.04 5.93
CA TYR A 102 1.18 22.00 5.18
C TYR A 102 1.07 21.18 3.90
N SER A 103 0.33 20.08 3.91
CA SER A 103 0.23 19.21 2.72
C SER A 103 -0.78 19.69 1.68
N LYS A 104 -1.88 20.35 2.07
CA LYS A 104 -2.97 20.69 1.16
C LYS A 104 -3.04 22.19 0.81
N VAL A 105 -2.69 23.05 1.75
CA VAL A 105 -2.67 24.50 1.53
C VAL A 105 -1.29 24.93 1.02
N GLU A 106 -0.23 24.62 1.77
CA GLU A 106 1.15 24.96 1.42
C GLU A 106 1.75 24.01 0.36
N LYS A 107 1.08 22.88 0.07
CA LYS A 107 1.51 21.88 -0.94
C LYS A 107 2.91 21.32 -0.70
N LEU A 108 3.32 21.22 0.57
CA LEU A 108 4.58 20.57 0.93
C LEU A 108 4.41 19.05 0.77
N SER A 109 5.24 18.45 -0.06
CA SER A 109 5.32 17.01 -0.23
C SER A 109 6.58 16.47 0.43
N LYS A 110 6.53 15.24 0.92
CA LYS A 110 7.75 14.50 1.26
C LYS A 110 8.42 14.10 -0.06
N GLU A 111 9.75 14.04 -0.05
CA GLU A 111 10.50 13.45 -1.15
C GLU A 111 10.07 11.98 -1.31
N GLU A 112 9.85 11.56 -2.54
CA GLU A 112 9.52 10.17 -2.85
C GLU A 112 10.79 9.32 -2.70
N GLU A 113 10.77 8.39 -1.75
CA GLU A 113 11.83 7.39 -1.63
C GLU A 113 11.60 6.29 -2.67
N VAL A 114 12.63 5.99 -3.45
CA VAL A 114 12.59 4.84 -4.36
C VAL A 114 12.74 3.56 -3.55
N ASN A 115 11.66 2.83 -3.40
CA ASN A 115 11.66 1.55 -2.70
C ASN A 115 12.18 0.43 -3.61
N GLU A 116 13.22 -0.28 -3.15
CA GLU A 116 13.76 -1.46 -3.85
C GLU A 116 12.95 -2.74 -3.60
N ASN A 117 12.10 -2.74 -2.60
CA ASN A 117 11.23 -3.85 -2.20
C ASN A 117 9.81 -3.34 -1.95
N LEU A 118 8.86 -4.25 -1.96
CA LEU A 118 7.46 -3.93 -1.64
C LEU A 118 7.33 -3.31 -0.25
N ASP A 119 6.69 -2.17 -0.18
CA ASP A 119 6.20 -1.59 1.06
C ASP A 119 4.72 -1.97 1.29
N ALA A 120 4.16 -1.55 2.42
CA ALA A 120 2.78 -1.89 2.78
C ALA A 120 1.75 -1.31 1.79
N ALA A 121 2.02 -0.13 1.22
CA ALA A 121 1.12 0.50 0.25
C ALA A 121 1.14 -0.24 -1.10
N MET A 122 2.34 -0.63 -1.56
CA MET A 122 2.52 -1.43 -2.78
C MET A 122 1.87 -2.82 -2.64
N ILE A 123 2.00 -3.47 -1.48
CA ILE A 123 1.31 -4.74 -1.17
C ILE A 123 -0.20 -4.58 -1.32
N GLY A 124 -0.78 -3.50 -0.77
CA GLY A 124 -2.18 -3.17 -0.94
C GLY A 124 -2.56 -2.98 -2.41
N THR A 125 -1.78 -2.19 -3.15
CA THR A 125 -2.01 -1.94 -4.59
C THR A 125 -1.99 -3.23 -5.40
N VAL A 126 -1.01 -4.11 -5.18
CA VAL A 126 -0.93 -5.42 -5.85
C VAL A 126 -2.17 -6.27 -5.53
N TYR A 127 -2.55 -6.35 -4.25
CA TYR A 127 -3.72 -7.10 -3.82
C TYR A 127 -5.01 -6.61 -4.51
N HIS A 128 -5.27 -5.30 -4.50
CA HIS A 128 -6.43 -4.69 -5.17
C HIS A 128 -6.46 -4.97 -6.66
N ASN A 129 -5.31 -4.86 -7.33
CA ASN A 129 -5.19 -5.15 -8.77
C ASN A 129 -5.46 -6.63 -9.09
N VAL A 130 -4.96 -7.56 -8.27
CA VAL A 130 -5.24 -9.00 -8.42
C VAL A 130 -6.73 -9.28 -8.21
N MET A 131 -7.35 -8.76 -7.17
CA MET A 131 -8.78 -8.93 -6.91
C MET A 131 -9.62 -8.40 -8.06
N ARG A 132 -9.27 -7.24 -8.58
CA ARG A 132 -9.92 -6.68 -9.75
C ARG A 132 -9.76 -7.59 -10.99
N ALA A 133 -8.56 -8.04 -11.30
CA ALA A 133 -8.30 -8.93 -12.42
C ALA A 133 -9.12 -10.24 -12.32
N LEU A 134 -9.24 -10.80 -11.11
CA LEU A 134 -10.05 -11.99 -10.88
C LEU A 134 -11.53 -11.72 -11.13
N TYR A 135 -12.10 -10.66 -10.57
CA TYR A 135 -13.55 -10.42 -10.67
C TYR A 135 -13.98 -9.85 -12.03
N MET A 136 -13.12 -9.12 -12.73
CA MET A 136 -13.45 -8.56 -14.04
C MET A 136 -12.92 -9.36 -15.21
N GLY A 137 -11.98 -10.27 -14.98
CA GLY A 137 -11.37 -11.08 -16.03
C GLY A 137 -10.38 -10.31 -16.91
N GLY A 138 -9.87 -9.16 -16.42
CA GLY A 138 -8.80 -8.40 -17.06
C GLY A 138 -7.44 -8.74 -16.47
N ASP A 139 -6.38 -8.63 -17.28
CA ASP A 139 -4.99 -8.70 -16.82
C ASP A 139 -4.34 -7.32 -16.83
N GLU A 140 -5.10 -6.28 -17.20
CA GLU A 140 -4.59 -4.92 -17.26
C GLU A 140 -4.37 -4.35 -15.86
N MET A 141 -3.17 -3.86 -15.66
CA MET A 141 -2.83 -3.14 -14.46
C MET A 141 -3.25 -1.69 -14.54
N LEU A 142 -3.87 -1.22 -13.48
CA LEU A 142 -4.11 0.20 -13.27
C LEU A 142 -3.11 0.77 -12.26
N SER A 143 -1.84 0.76 -12.63
CA SER A 143 -0.80 1.43 -11.83
C SER A 143 -0.94 2.95 -11.86
N ASP A 144 -1.49 3.47 -12.93
CA ASP A 144 -1.75 4.89 -13.10
C ASP A 144 -3.23 5.17 -12.85
N ARG A 145 -3.55 5.67 -11.66
CA ARG A 145 -4.88 6.16 -11.28
C ARG A 145 -5.19 7.51 -11.96
N SER A 146 -4.81 7.69 -13.23
CA SER A 146 -5.23 8.87 -13.95
C SER A 146 -6.76 8.90 -14.06
N PHE A 147 -7.34 10.06 -13.82
CA PHE A 147 -8.78 10.27 -13.81
C PHE A 147 -9.46 9.75 -15.08
N ASP A 148 -8.83 9.94 -16.22
CA ASP A 148 -9.38 9.57 -17.52
C ASP A 148 -9.38 8.04 -17.74
N LYS A 149 -8.35 7.34 -17.28
CA LYS A 149 -8.28 5.88 -17.36
C LYS A 149 -9.27 5.20 -16.42
N LEU A 150 -9.48 5.76 -15.22
CA LEU A 150 -10.47 5.26 -14.27
C LEU A 150 -11.89 5.41 -14.79
N ASN A 151 -12.22 6.53 -15.43
CA ASN A 151 -13.53 6.73 -16.05
C ASN A 151 -13.79 5.76 -17.21
N ALA A 152 -12.81 5.48 -18.04
CA ALA A 152 -12.92 4.54 -19.14
C ALA A 152 -13.16 3.09 -18.67
N THR A 153 -12.66 2.72 -17.49
CA THR A 153 -12.77 1.37 -16.95
C THR A 153 -13.99 1.15 -16.04
N ASN A 154 -14.69 2.23 -15.66
CA ASN A 154 -15.93 2.15 -14.87
C ASN A 154 -17.17 1.73 -15.70
N THR A 155 -17.06 1.58 -17.00
CA THR A 155 -18.11 1.12 -17.92
C THR A 155 -18.11 -0.41 -18.08
N VAL A 156 -17.86 -1.14 -17.03
CA VAL A 156 -17.98 -2.61 -17.11
C VAL A 156 -19.40 -2.98 -16.71
N GLY A 157 -20.10 -3.60 -17.64
CA GLY A 157 -21.43 -4.13 -17.40
C GLY A 157 -21.43 -5.10 -16.20
N GLU A 158 -22.57 -5.24 -15.55
CA GLU A 158 -22.78 -6.16 -14.43
C GLU A 158 -22.24 -7.54 -14.76
N LYS A 159 -21.23 -7.97 -14.03
CA LYS A 159 -20.69 -9.33 -14.13
C LYS A 159 -21.21 -10.17 -12.98
N ASN A 160 -21.87 -11.26 -13.29
CA ASN A 160 -22.31 -12.22 -12.28
C ASN A 160 -21.16 -13.17 -11.92
N ILE A 161 -20.85 -13.19 -10.64
CA ILE A 161 -19.91 -14.12 -10.02
C ILE A 161 -20.70 -15.27 -9.45
N THR A 162 -20.53 -16.45 -10.03
CA THR A 162 -21.25 -17.67 -9.63
C THR A 162 -20.44 -18.46 -8.60
N LEU A 163 -21.13 -19.31 -7.87
CA LEU A 163 -20.56 -20.25 -6.91
C LEU A 163 -19.48 -21.12 -7.59
N SER A 164 -19.78 -21.68 -8.76
CA SER A 164 -18.81 -22.48 -9.55
C SER A 164 -17.57 -21.71 -9.98
N TYR A 165 -17.71 -20.41 -10.29
CA TYR A 165 -16.59 -19.54 -10.61
C TYR A 165 -15.63 -19.38 -9.42
N LEU A 166 -16.17 -19.10 -8.23
CA LEU A 166 -15.36 -18.96 -7.00
C LEU A 166 -14.71 -20.28 -6.59
N GLU A 167 -15.44 -21.40 -6.70
CA GLU A 167 -14.87 -22.74 -6.46
C GLU A 167 -13.70 -23.06 -7.39
N SER A 168 -13.81 -22.66 -8.65
CA SER A 168 -12.75 -22.86 -9.63
C SER A 168 -11.48 -22.08 -9.23
N TRP A 169 -11.62 -20.81 -8.83
CA TRP A 169 -10.49 -19.99 -8.40
C TRP A 169 -9.88 -20.46 -7.10
N ARG A 170 -10.68 -20.86 -6.12
CA ARG A 170 -10.17 -21.43 -4.86
C ARG A 170 -9.23 -22.62 -5.06
N LYS A 171 -9.45 -23.42 -6.12
CA LYS A 171 -8.62 -24.59 -6.47
C LYS A 171 -7.38 -24.23 -7.30
N ARG A 172 -7.29 -23.02 -7.82
CA ARG A 172 -6.25 -22.59 -8.78
C ARG A 172 -5.19 -21.72 -8.13
N HIS A 173 -4.66 -22.16 -6.98
CA HIS A 173 -3.65 -21.43 -6.21
C HIS A 173 -2.44 -21.00 -7.08
N SER A 174 -1.92 -21.89 -7.93
CA SER A 174 -0.79 -21.60 -8.83
C SER A 174 -1.10 -20.50 -9.86
N ASP A 175 -2.35 -20.36 -10.30
CA ASP A 175 -2.75 -19.31 -11.22
C ASP A 175 -2.87 -17.96 -10.51
N ILE A 176 -3.36 -17.97 -9.26
CA ILE A 176 -3.39 -16.78 -8.40
C ILE A 176 -1.96 -16.32 -8.15
N LEU A 177 -1.07 -17.22 -7.71
CA LEU A 177 0.34 -16.92 -7.46
C LEU A 177 1.01 -16.29 -8.69
N ARG A 178 0.79 -16.85 -9.88
CA ARG A 178 1.32 -16.30 -11.14
C ARG A 178 0.82 -14.90 -11.42
N LYS A 179 -0.47 -14.61 -11.14
CA LYS A 179 -1.02 -13.25 -11.27
C LYS A 179 -0.38 -12.29 -10.26
N VAL A 180 -0.28 -12.68 -9.00
CA VAL A 180 0.38 -11.90 -7.95
C VAL A 180 1.81 -11.57 -8.35
N LYS A 181 2.59 -12.58 -8.79
CA LYS A 181 3.96 -12.40 -9.28
C LYS A 181 4.05 -11.38 -10.41
N SER A 182 3.16 -11.48 -11.39
CA SER A 182 3.09 -10.56 -12.54
C SER A 182 2.84 -9.11 -12.08
N PHE A 183 1.94 -8.90 -11.13
CA PHE A 183 1.64 -7.58 -10.59
C PHE A 183 2.76 -7.01 -9.71
N ILE A 184 3.46 -7.86 -8.94
CA ILE A 184 4.65 -7.44 -8.19
C ILE A 184 5.76 -7.01 -9.13
N CYS A 185 6.05 -7.81 -10.18
CA CYS A 185 7.10 -7.48 -11.14
C CYS A 185 6.82 -6.16 -11.86
N TYR A 186 5.58 -5.88 -12.15
CA TYR A 186 5.21 -4.59 -12.74
C TYR A 186 5.41 -3.43 -11.75
N GLU A 187 4.96 -3.56 -10.51
CA GLU A 187 5.06 -2.50 -9.50
C GLU A 187 6.51 -2.16 -9.16
N LEU A 188 7.36 -3.19 -9.08
CA LEU A 188 8.80 -3.03 -8.84
C LEU A 188 9.63 -2.78 -10.10
N ASN A 189 9.01 -2.82 -11.29
CA ASN A 189 9.68 -2.76 -12.59
C ASN A 189 10.84 -3.78 -12.66
N CYS A 190 10.58 -5.03 -12.29
CA CYS A 190 11.54 -6.12 -12.28
C CYS A 190 11.08 -7.30 -13.14
N ASP A 191 12.00 -8.11 -13.61
CA ASP A 191 11.70 -9.31 -14.42
C ASP A 191 11.31 -10.50 -13.54
N GLU A 192 11.80 -10.54 -12.28
CA GLU A 192 11.59 -11.66 -11.38
C GLU A 192 11.51 -11.19 -9.92
N VAL A 193 10.55 -11.78 -9.17
CA VAL A 193 10.41 -11.56 -7.73
C VAL A 193 11.52 -12.31 -7.00
N SER A 194 12.20 -11.66 -6.07
CA SER A 194 13.33 -12.25 -5.35
C SER A 194 13.43 -11.76 -3.90
N GLY A 195 14.22 -12.47 -3.11
CA GLY A 195 14.53 -12.08 -1.75
C GLY A 195 13.31 -12.01 -0.85
N ARG A 196 13.12 -10.89 -0.18
CA ARG A 196 12.02 -10.67 0.78
C ARG A 196 10.64 -10.61 0.10
N ASP A 197 10.58 -10.17 -1.16
CA ASP A 197 9.32 -10.00 -1.87
C ASP A 197 8.66 -11.34 -2.23
N LEU A 198 9.40 -12.46 -2.20
CA LEU A 198 8.84 -13.82 -2.28
C LEU A 198 7.87 -14.11 -1.11
N VAL A 199 8.15 -13.57 0.08
CA VAL A 199 7.23 -13.71 1.21
C VAL A 199 5.98 -12.88 1.01
N ALA A 200 6.13 -11.67 0.46
CA ALA A 200 4.99 -10.81 0.12
C ALA A 200 4.12 -11.45 -0.97
N GLU A 201 4.72 -12.09 -1.98
CA GLU A 201 4.03 -12.84 -3.02
C GLU A 201 3.11 -13.91 -2.43
N GLU A 202 3.61 -14.70 -1.50
CA GLU A 202 2.82 -15.76 -0.83
C GLU A 202 1.73 -15.17 0.06
N VAL A 203 2.05 -14.13 0.84
CA VAL A 203 1.08 -13.46 1.72
C VAL A 203 -0.07 -12.85 0.93
N ILE A 204 0.21 -12.16 -0.18
CA ILE A 204 -0.83 -11.59 -1.04
C ILE A 204 -1.68 -12.71 -1.64
N THR A 205 -1.06 -13.80 -2.10
CA THR A 205 -1.75 -14.97 -2.64
C THR A 205 -2.74 -15.55 -1.63
N GLU A 206 -2.30 -15.72 -0.39
CA GLU A 206 -3.17 -16.20 0.70
C GLU A 206 -4.33 -15.24 1.02
N TYR A 207 -4.10 -13.93 0.97
CA TYR A 207 -5.17 -12.94 1.14
C TYR A 207 -6.22 -13.05 0.04
N VAL A 208 -5.80 -13.20 -1.22
CA VAL A 208 -6.70 -13.40 -2.36
C VAL A 208 -7.51 -14.68 -2.18
N VAL A 209 -6.88 -15.79 -1.82
CA VAL A 209 -7.55 -17.09 -1.57
C VAL A 209 -8.57 -16.99 -0.43
N LYS A 210 -8.21 -16.32 0.66
CA LYS A 210 -9.12 -16.06 1.79
C LYS A 210 -10.32 -15.24 1.38
N THR A 211 -10.13 -14.20 0.58
CA THR A 211 -11.23 -13.34 0.10
C THR A 211 -12.18 -14.11 -0.82
N VAL A 212 -11.64 -14.88 -1.77
CA VAL A 212 -12.44 -15.76 -2.63
C VAL A 212 -13.21 -16.80 -1.80
N SER A 213 -12.56 -17.38 -0.79
CA SER A 213 -13.20 -18.35 0.11
C SER A 213 -14.31 -17.71 0.93
N ARG A 214 -14.11 -16.49 1.41
CA ARG A 214 -15.12 -15.73 2.16
C ARG A 214 -16.35 -15.40 1.31
N ASP A 215 -16.15 -15.00 0.06
CA ASP A 215 -17.26 -14.76 -0.85
C ASP A 215 -18.01 -16.05 -1.19
N LEU A 216 -17.31 -17.18 -1.30
CA LEU A 216 -17.91 -18.49 -1.46
C LEU A 216 -18.79 -18.89 -0.26
N GLU A 217 -18.29 -18.68 0.95
CA GLU A 217 -19.07 -18.90 2.20
C GLU A 217 -20.33 -18.03 2.21
N LEU A 218 -20.21 -16.75 1.87
CA LEU A 218 -21.36 -15.82 1.84
C LEU A 218 -22.44 -16.25 0.84
N LEU A 219 -22.07 -16.78 -0.31
CA LEU A 219 -23.02 -17.36 -1.27
C LEU A 219 -23.68 -18.61 -0.69
N THR A 220 -22.88 -19.53 -0.14
CA THR A 220 -23.36 -20.81 0.39
C THR A 220 -24.29 -20.60 1.58
N ASP A 221 -23.87 -19.82 2.57
CA ASP A 221 -24.63 -19.55 3.79
C ASP A 221 -25.91 -18.75 3.51
N GLY A 222 -25.85 -17.83 2.53
CA GLY A 222 -27.00 -17.02 2.11
C GLY A 222 -27.96 -17.75 1.18
N GLY A 223 -27.61 -18.94 0.68
CA GLY A 223 -28.39 -19.70 -0.30
C GLY A 223 -28.49 -18.99 -1.65
N PHE A 224 -27.44 -18.28 -2.05
CA PHE A 224 -27.38 -17.58 -3.34
C PHE A 224 -26.54 -18.37 -4.34
N ASP A 225 -26.97 -18.39 -5.62
CA ASP A 225 -26.21 -19.00 -6.70
C ASP A 225 -25.12 -18.08 -7.28
N SER A 226 -25.31 -16.78 -7.14
CA SER A 226 -24.39 -15.75 -7.65
C SER A 226 -24.61 -14.40 -6.98
N PHE A 227 -23.64 -13.49 -7.15
CA PHE A 227 -23.80 -12.07 -6.91
C PHE A 227 -23.32 -11.25 -8.10
N GLY A 228 -23.90 -10.09 -8.31
CA GLY A 228 -23.55 -9.17 -9.38
C GLY A 228 -22.48 -8.17 -8.93
N ILE A 229 -21.39 -8.05 -9.67
CA ILE A 229 -20.42 -6.96 -9.49
C ILE A 229 -20.98 -5.71 -10.17
N ILE A 230 -21.18 -4.64 -9.40
CA ILE A 230 -21.65 -3.35 -9.89
C ILE A 230 -20.46 -2.45 -10.25
N GLY A 231 -19.34 -2.58 -9.52
CA GLY A 231 -18.12 -1.82 -9.76
C GLY A 231 -16.96 -2.31 -8.92
N LEU A 232 -15.77 -2.20 -9.48
CA LEU A 232 -14.48 -2.45 -8.80
C LEU A 232 -13.63 -1.21 -8.95
N GLU A 233 -12.96 -0.77 -7.86
CA GLU A 233 -12.18 0.47 -7.82
C GLU A 233 -12.96 1.67 -8.38
N LYS A 234 -14.25 1.75 -8.04
CA LYS A 234 -15.13 2.76 -8.59
C LYS A 234 -14.93 4.10 -7.92
N MET A 235 -14.67 5.10 -8.75
CA MET A 235 -14.51 6.47 -8.33
C MET A 235 -15.86 7.16 -8.14
N TYR A 236 -15.98 7.87 -7.02
CA TYR A 236 -17.12 8.75 -6.73
C TYR A 236 -16.65 10.17 -6.50
N ILE A 237 -17.41 11.11 -7.01
CA ILE A 237 -17.22 12.53 -6.81
C ILE A 237 -18.49 13.07 -6.15
N GLY A 238 -18.31 13.87 -5.11
CA GLY A 238 -19.39 14.57 -4.44
C GLY A 238 -18.99 15.97 -4.02
N THR A 239 -19.97 16.80 -3.74
CA THR A 239 -19.76 18.14 -3.18
C THR A 239 -20.50 18.29 -1.88
N MET A 240 -19.86 18.85 -0.88
CA MET A 240 -20.44 19.13 0.43
C MET A 240 -19.88 20.46 0.95
N GLU A 241 -20.75 21.36 1.36
CA GLU A 241 -20.39 22.69 1.90
C GLU A 241 -19.43 23.49 0.99
N GLY A 242 -19.58 23.35 -0.34
CA GLY A 242 -18.74 24.02 -1.33
C GLY A 242 -17.37 23.40 -1.57
N PHE A 243 -17.07 22.26 -0.94
CA PHE A 243 -15.86 21.48 -1.19
C PHE A 243 -16.16 20.29 -2.09
N SER A 244 -15.25 20.00 -3.01
CA SER A 244 -15.34 18.82 -3.89
C SER A 244 -14.54 17.67 -3.29
N PHE A 245 -15.17 16.51 -3.22
CA PHE A 245 -14.57 15.29 -2.69
C PHE A 245 -14.45 14.20 -3.74
N ILE A 246 -13.40 13.41 -3.65
CA ILE A 246 -13.19 12.22 -4.44
C ILE A 246 -12.93 11.03 -3.51
N GLY A 247 -13.56 9.90 -3.82
CA GLY A 247 -13.34 8.63 -3.14
C GLY A 247 -13.36 7.49 -4.12
N PHE A 248 -12.67 6.41 -3.75
CA PHE A 248 -12.68 5.16 -4.47
C PHE A 248 -13.32 4.10 -3.58
N ILE A 249 -14.20 3.29 -4.16
CA ILE A 249 -14.79 2.15 -3.49
C ILE A 249 -14.20 0.91 -4.14
N ASP A 250 -13.54 0.07 -3.34
CA ASP A 250 -12.83 -1.11 -3.81
C ASP A 250 -13.75 -2.07 -4.54
N ARG A 251 -14.92 -2.37 -3.96
CA ARG A 251 -15.93 -3.21 -4.59
C ARG A 251 -17.35 -2.81 -4.21
N LEU A 252 -18.20 -2.73 -5.22
CA LEU A 252 -19.65 -2.66 -5.10
C LEU A 252 -20.25 -3.91 -5.70
N ASP A 253 -21.06 -4.62 -4.96
CA ASP A 253 -21.75 -5.79 -5.44
C ASP A 253 -23.19 -5.87 -4.90
N SER A 254 -23.96 -6.83 -5.40
CA SER A 254 -25.35 -7.06 -5.02
C SER A 254 -25.67 -8.54 -5.06
N PHE A 255 -26.29 -9.03 -3.98
CA PHE A 255 -26.86 -10.38 -3.90
C PHE A 255 -28.33 -10.41 -4.31
N ARG A 256 -29.03 -9.28 -4.17
CA ARG A 256 -30.45 -9.15 -4.49
C ARG A 256 -30.72 -7.84 -5.20
N PRO A 257 -31.72 -7.80 -6.11
CA PRO A 257 -32.15 -6.56 -6.74
C PRO A 257 -32.51 -5.50 -5.68
N GLY A 258 -31.98 -4.28 -5.84
CA GLY A 258 -32.23 -3.16 -4.93
C GLY A 258 -31.35 -3.11 -3.67
N GLU A 259 -30.50 -4.10 -3.44
CA GLU A 259 -29.51 -4.08 -2.36
C GLU A 259 -28.12 -3.85 -2.95
N ILE A 260 -27.33 -3.01 -2.29
CA ILE A 260 -25.93 -2.76 -2.66
C ILE A 260 -25.05 -3.03 -1.44
N ARG A 261 -24.02 -3.83 -1.64
CA ARG A 261 -22.98 -4.06 -0.64
C ARG A 261 -21.72 -3.29 -1.06
N ILE A 262 -21.18 -2.57 -0.09
CA ILE A 262 -19.88 -1.88 -0.21
C ILE A 262 -18.85 -2.75 0.50
N VAL A 263 -17.79 -3.10 -0.19
CA VAL A 263 -16.69 -3.89 0.35
C VAL A 263 -15.42 -3.06 0.25
N ASP A 264 -14.71 -2.94 1.37
CA ASP A 264 -13.42 -2.29 1.50
C ASP A 264 -12.40 -3.37 1.93
N TYR A 265 -11.29 -3.47 1.23
CA TYR A 265 -10.26 -4.48 1.50
C TYR A 265 -9.22 -3.88 2.46
N LYS A 266 -9.08 -4.51 3.62
CA LYS A 266 -8.09 -4.11 4.65
C LYS A 266 -7.25 -5.28 5.14
#